data_4d2de915a4e41352c558b94433e8689d
#
_entry.id   4d2de915a4e41352c558b94433e8689d
#
_cell.length_a   1.000
_cell.length_b   1.000
_cell.length_c   1.000
_cell.angle_alpha   90.00
_cell.angle_beta   90.00
_cell.angle_gamma   90.00
#
_symmetry.space_group_name_H-M   'P 1'
#
loop_
_entity.id
_entity.type
_entity.pdbx_description
1 polymer ?
#
loop_
_entity_poly.entity_id
_entity_poly.type
_entity_poly.pdbx_seq_one_letter_code
_entity_poly.pdbx_strand_id
1 'polypeptide(L)'
;MLIFWAVLGGFLLDAVFGDPVWLPHPVVLMGRCIAALEKRLRAALPKTPQGELAGGCIVAAVLPLGTLAVTGLSCWGAAKIHPLLGLALQMFWCAQALAARDLVRESMNVYRELQRGDLPAARKAVARIVGRDTQNLTAEGVTKAAVETVAENASDGVIAPLLYMLIGGAPLALTYKAINTMDSMLGYKNERYLYFGRCAAKLDDAANWLPSRLAALLWVCAAALTGSSAAGAWHIWRRDRCNHASPNSAQTESACAGALGVQLAGPAYYFGEYYDKPTIGDPLRPVEPQDILRADRMMYAESTLALVLGLAVRALLVFGL
;
A
#
# COMPACT_ATOMS: atom_id res chain seq x y z
N MET A 1 -13.02 -23.02 4.74
CA MET A 1 -11.73 -23.72 4.61
C MET A 1 -10.88 -23.24 3.44
N LEU A 2 -11.39 -23.18 2.21
CA LEU A 2 -10.59 -22.80 1.02
C LEU A 2 -9.86 -21.45 1.18
N ILE A 3 -10.56 -20.40 1.62
CA ILE A 3 -9.95 -19.07 1.80
C ILE A 3 -8.85 -19.07 2.88
N PHE A 4 -9.00 -19.84 3.93
CA PHE A 4 -7.95 -19.97 4.96
C PHE A 4 -6.62 -20.40 4.35
N TRP A 5 -6.63 -21.50 3.58
CA TRP A 5 -5.43 -22.01 2.93
C TRP A 5 -4.93 -21.10 1.81
N ALA A 6 -5.85 -20.44 1.09
CA ALA A 6 -5.49 -19.48 0.04
C ALA A 6 -4.74 -18.27 0.61
N VAL A 7 -5.21 -17.72 1.73
CA VAL A 7 -4.56 -16.59 2.40
C VAL A 7 -3.20 -16.99 2.95
N LEU A 8 -3.13 -18.10 3.69
CA LEU A 8 -1.87 -18.61 4.24
C LEU A 8 -0.85 -18.88 3.13
N GLY A 9 -1.26 -19.62 2.09
CA GLY A 9 -0.38 -19.93 0.97
C GLY A 9 0.03 -18.69 0.18
N GLY A 10 -0.88 -17.75 -0.08
CA GLY A 10 -0.58 -16.49 -0.76
C GLY A 10 0.43 -15.64 0.03
N PHE A 11 0.25 -15.51 1.33
CA PHE A 11 1.19 -14.79 2.19
C PHE A 11 2.59 -15.43 2.19
N LEU A 12 2.68 -16.76 2.28
CA LEU A 12 3.96 -17.48 2.22
C LEU A 12 4.62 -17.34 0.85
N LEU A 13 3.84 -17.37 -0.24
CA LEU A 13 4.36 -17.17 -1.59
C LEU A 13 4.94 -15.76 -1.77
N ASP A 14 4.24 -14.70 -1.31
CA ASP A 14 4.77 -13.34 -1.33
C ASP A 14 6.06 -13.25 -0.48
N ALA A 15 6.06 -13.77 0.74
CA ALA A 15 7.21 -13.69 1.63
C ALA A 15 8.47 -14.38 1.06
N VAL A 16 8.31 -15.46 0.28
CA VAL A 16 9.42 -16.23 -0.31
C VAL A 16 9.84 -15.68 -1.66
N PHE A 17 8.89 -15.41 -2.56
CA PHE A 17 9.18 -15.10 -3.97
C PHE A 17 9.01 -13.62 -4.30
N GLY A 18 8.11 -12.90 -3.62
CA GLY A 18 7.68 -11.55 -4.01
C GLY A 18 7.11 -11.55 -5.43
N ASP A 19 7.34 -10.45 -6.16
CA ASP A 19 6.92 -10.29 -7.56
C ASP A 19 8.10 -10.51 -8.52
N PRO A 20 8.24 -11.71 -9.13
CA PRO A 20 9.30 -11.97 -10.10
C PRO A 20 9.13 -11.09 -11.34
N VAL A 21 10.20 -10.43 -11.78
CA VAL A 21 10.18 -9.46 -12.90
C VAL A 21 9.68 -10.07 -14.22
N TRP A 22 9.87 -11.38 -14.41
CA TRP A 22 9.43 -12.09 -15.62
C TRP A 22 7.94 -12.43 -15.62
N LEU A 23 7.26 -12.34 -14.47
CA LEU A 23 5.85 -12.66 -14.34
C LEU A 23 5.00 -11.41 -14.59
N PRO A 24 4.03 -11.47 -15.53
CA PRO A 24 3.11 -10.35 -15.73
C PRO A 24 2.31 -10.07 -14.45
N HIS A 25 2.48 -8.86 -13.89
CA HIS A 25 1.82 -8.47 -12.66
C HIS A 25 0.43 -7.85 -12.94
N PRO A 26 -0.63 -8.22 -12.21
CA PRO A 26 -1.98 -7.72 -12.44
C PRO A 26 -2.08 -6.19 -12.32
N VAL A 27 -1.29 -5.55 -11.47
CA VAL A 27 -1.24 -4.08 -11.34
C VAL A 27 -0.81 -3.41 -12.65
N VAL A 28 0.11 -4.00 -13.41
CA VAL A 28 0.51 -3.47 -14.73
C VAL A 28 -0.65 -3.54 -15.71
N LEU A 29 -1.43 -4.62 -15.69
CA LEU A 29 -2.63 -4.74 -16.52
C LEU A 29 -3.70 -3.74 -16.08
N MET A 30 -3.94 -3.60 -14.78
CA MET A 30 -4.84 -2.58 -14.22
C MET A 30 -4.43 -1.18 -14.68
N GLY A 31 -3.14 -0.83 -14.59
CA GLY A 31 -2.62 0.45 -15.04
C GLY A 31 -2.86 0.70 -16.54
N ARG A 32 -2.66 -0.32 -17.38
CA ARG A 32 -2.98 -0.21 -18.82
C ARG A 32 -4.48 -0.03 -19.07
N CYS A 33 -5.34 -0.71 -18.32
CA CYS A 33 -6.79 -0.54 -18.39
C CYS A 33 -7.21 0.87 -17.97
N ILE A 34 -6.64 1.40 -16.87
CA ILE A 34 -6.89 2.77 -16.41
C ILE A 34 -6.54 3.77 -17.52
N ALA A 35 -5.33 3.68 -18.07
CA ALA A 35 -4.88 4.59 -19.11
C ALA A 35 -5.76 4.51 -20.39
N ALA A 36 -6.17 3.29 -20.76
CA ALA A 36 -7.05 3.09 -21.91
C ALA A 36 -8.45 3.65 -21.68
N LEU A 37 -9.03 3.44 -20.50
CA LEU A 37 -10.33 3.98 -20.10
C LEU A 37 -10.27 5.50 -20.02
N GLU A 38 -9.25 6.09 -19.36
CA GLU A 38 -9.05 7.54 -19.30
C GLU A 38 -9.04 8.15 -20.70
N LYS A 39 -8.20 7.61 -21.60
CA LYS A 39 -8.09 8.10 -22.98
C LYS A 39 -9.44 8.08 -23.72
N ARG A 40 -10.18 6.97 -23.62
CA ARG A 40 -11.46 6.81 -24.31
C ARG A 40 -12.55 7.73 -23.74
N LEU A 41 -12.64 7.81 -22.41
CA LEU A 41 -13.67 8.61 -21.75
C LEU A 41 -13.43 10.11 -21.93
N ARG A 42 -12.17 10.58 -21.87
CA ARG A 42 -11.83 11.97 -22.19
C ARG A 42 -12.08 12.36 -23.66
N ALA A 43 -12.09 11.38 -24.57
CA ALA A 43 -12.45 11.61 -25.97
C ALA A 43 -13.98 11.60 -26.20
N ALA A 44 -14.73 10.84 -25.41
CA ALA A 44 -16.17 10.66 -25.58
C ALA A 44 -17.02 11.65 -24.76
N LEU A 45 -16.51 12.13 -23.62
CA LEU A 45 -17.24 13.00 -22.70
C LEU A 45 -16.87 14.47 -22.88
N PRO A 46 -17.78 15.41 -22.54
CA PRO A 46 -17.51 16.84 -22.60
C PRO A 46 -16.30 17.21 -21.72
N LYS A 47 -15.46 18.13 -22.20
CA LYS A 47 -14.32 18.69 -21.45
C LYS A 47 -14.78 19.74 -20.44
N THR A 48 -15.65 19.34 -19.54
CA THR A 48 -16.20 20.15 -18.45
C THR A 48 -15.91 19.44 -17.11
N PRO A 49 -15.91 20.16 -15.97
CA PRO A 49 -15.75 19.52 -14.66
C PRO A 49 -16.71 18.34 -14.41
N GLN A 50 -17.98 18.46 -14.87
CA GLN A 50 -18.98 17.39 -14.75
C GLN A 50 -18.66 16.20 -15.66
N GLY A 51 -18.23 16.44 -16.90
CA GLY A 51 -17.86 15.38 -17.84
C GLY A 51 -16.62 14.61 -17.36
N GLU A 52 -15.63 15.31 -16.83
CA GLU A 52 -14.44 14.67 -16.23
C GLU A 52 -14.79 13.88 -14.98
N LEU A 53 -15.62 14.42 -14.09
CA LEU A 53 -16.10 13.70 -12.91
C LEU A 53 -16.88 12.44 -13.31
N ALA A 54 -17.77 12.52 -14.29
CA ALA A 54 -18.51 11.36 -14.80
C ALA A 54 -17.56 10.29 -15.36
N GLY A 55 -16.55 10.70 -16.16
CA GLY A 55 -15.52 9.79 -16.64
C GLY A 55 -14.76 9.08 -15.53
N GLY A 56 -14.34 9.84 -14.52
CA GLY A 56 -13.68 9.29 -13.34
C GLY A 56 -14.55 8.30 -12.55
N CYS A 57 -15.83 8.61 -12.36
CA CYS A 57 -16.78 7.69 -11.69
C CYS A 57 -16.99 6.41 -12.50
N ILE A 58 -17.01 6.48 -13.84
CA ILE A 58 -17.08 5.28 -14.69
C ILE A 58 -15.83 4.40 -14.48
N VAL A 59 -14.62 4.98 -14.49
CA VAL A 59 -13.40 4.22 -14.22
C VAL A 59 -13.44 3.60 -12.83
N ALA A 60 -13.85 4.37 -11.82
CA ALA A 60 -13.96 3.94 -10.43
C ALA A 60 -14.98 2.81 -10.20
N ALA A 61 -15.96 2.66 -11.07
CA ALA A 61 -16.91 1.55 -11.05
C ALA A 61 -16.41 0.35 -11.89
N VAL A 62 -16.01 0.60 -13.13
CA VAL A 62 -15.73 -0.45 -14.13
C VAL A 62 -14.49 -1.25 -13.75
N LEU A 63 -13.41 -0.61 -13.28
CA LEU A 63 -12.17 -1.33 -13.00
C LEU A 63 -12.28 -2.28 -11.80
N PRO A 64 -12.78 -1.85 -10.61
CA PRO A 64 -12.93 -2.76 -9.47
C PRO A 64 -13.94 -3.87 -9.73
N LEU A 65 -15.11 -3.57 -10.34
CA LEU A 65 -16.11 -4.56 -10.66
C LEU A 65 -15.62 -5.55 -11.73
N GLY A 66 -14.90 -5.08 -12.73
CA GLY A 66 -14.27 -5.92 -13.74
C GLY A 66 -13.19 -6.83 -13.13
N THR A 67 -12.36 -6.29 -12.23
CA THR A 67 -11.35 -7.07 -11.50
C THR A 67 -12.01 -8.14 -10.63
N LEU A 68 -13.05 -7.79 -9.89
CA LEU A 68 -13.83 -8.73 -9.08
C LEU A 68 -14.41 -9.86 -9.93
N ALA A 69 -15.04 -9.51 -11.06
CA ALA A 69 -15.66 -10.47 -11.96
C ALA A 69 -14.60 -11.41 -12.59
N VAL A 70 -13.53 -10.86 -13.16
CA VAL A 70 -12.46 -11.65 -13.81
C VAL A 70 -11.79 -12.58 -12.82
N THR A 71 -11.38 -12.08 -11.65
CA THR A 71 -10.72 -12.91 -10.64
C THR A 71 -11.68 -13.92 -10.04
N GLY A 72 -12.91 -13.52 -9.74
CA GLY A 72 -13.94 -14.41 -9.19
C GLY A 72 -14.28 -15.54 -10.14
N LEU A 73 -14.54 -15.22 -11.42
CA LEU A 73 -14.87 -16.21 -12.45
C LEU A 73 -13.68 -17.14 -12.75
N SER A 74 -12.46 -16.62 -12.77
CA SER A 74 -11.25 -17.46 -12.98
C SER A 74 -11.07 -18.46 -11.81
N CYS A 75 -11.20 -18.02 -10.56
CA CYS A 75 -11.11 -18.90 -9.40
C CYS A 75 -12.27 -19.91 -9.36
N TRP A 76 -13.49 -19.49 -9.66
CA TRP A 76 -14.64 -20.36 -9.73
C TRP A 76 -14.53 -21.40 -10.84
N GLY A 77 -14.13 -20.99 -12.06
CA GLY A 77 -13.89 -21.89 -13.18
C GLY A 77 -12.80 -22.92 -12.91
N ALA A 78 -11.69 -22.48 -12.33
CA ALA A 78 -10.60 -23.38 -11.94
C ALA A 78 -11.07 -24.41 -10.88
N ALA A 79 -11.87 -23.99 -9.90
CA ALA A 79 -12.43 -24.88 -8.87
C ALA A 79 -13.43 -25.90 -9.44
N LYS A 80 -14.14 -25.57 -10.56
CA LYS A 80 -15.01 -26.50 -11.28
C LYS A 80 -14.24 -27.59 -12.02
N ILE A 81 -13.03 -27.28 -12.50
CA ILE A 81 -12.14 -28.27 -13.12
C ILE A 81 -11.56 -29.19 -12.04
N HIS A 82 -10.94 -28.61 -11.01
CA HIS A 82 -10.42 -29.35 -9.88
C HIS A 82 -10.29 -28.46 -8.64
N PRO A 83 -10.69 -28.91 -7.42
CA PRO A 83 -10.61 -28.09 -6.20
C PRO A 83 -9.21 -27.58 -5.88
N LEU A 84 -8.17 -28.38 -6.09
CA LEU A 84 -6.78 -27.98 -5.86
C LEU A 84 -6.29 -26.93 -6.88
N LEU A 85 -6.79 -26.97 -8.12
CA LEU A 85 -6.50 -25.94 -9.12
C LEU A 85 -7.12 -24.60 -8.69
N GLY A 86 -8.37 -24.62 -8.21
CA GLY A 86 -9.02 -23.45 -7.64
C GLY A 86 -8.27 -22.87 -6.44
N LEU A 87 -7.77 -23.75 -5.56
CA LEU A 87 -6.96 -23.34 -4.42
C LEU A 87 -5.62 -22.72 -4.87
N ALA A 88 -4.91 -23.40 -5.77
CA ALA A 88 -3.63 -22.92 -6.29
C ALA A 88 -3.76 -21.55 -6.97
N LEU A 89 -4.81 -21.36 -7.77
CA LEU A 89 -5.07 -20.07 -8.42
C LEU A 89 -5.43 -18.98 -7.40
N GLN A 90 -6.19 -19.30 -6.35
CA GLN A 90 -6.44 -18.34 -5.27
C GLN A 90 -5.16 -17.98 -4.50
N MET A 91 -4.30 -18.95 -4.17
CA MET A 91 -3.00 -18.68 -3.55
C MET A 91 -2.15 -17.75 -4.41
N PHE A 92 -2.08 -18.03 -5.71
CA PHE A 92 -1.36 -17.21 -6.68
C PHE A 92 -1.88 -15.76 -6.70
N TRP A 93 -3.21 -15.56 -6.84
CA TRP A 93 -3.79 -14.22 -6.85
C TRP A 93 -3.69 -13.51 -5.50
N CYS A 94 -3.73 -14.24 -4.38
CA CYS A 94 -3.48 -13.66 -3.05
C CYS A 94 -2.03 -13.16 -2.93
N ALA A 95 -1.05 -13.91 -3.42
CA ALA A 95 0.35 -13.48 -3.45
C ALA A 95 0.52 -12.20 -4.28
N GLN A 96 -0.06 -12.17 -5.49
CA GLN A 96 0.00 -11.01 -6.39
C GLN A 96 -0.74 -9.76 -5.86
N ALA A 97 -1.54 -9.88 -4.83
CA ALA A 97 -2.20 -8.74 -4.18
C ALA A 97 -1.34 -8.14 -3.06
N LEU A 98 -0.40 -8.90 -2.50
CA LEU A 98 0.54 -8.45 -1.47
C LEU A 98 1.79 -7.80 -2.11
N ALA A 99 2.48 -6.99 -1.34
CA ALA A 99 3.71 -6.33 -1.79
C ALA A 99 4.79 -6.27 -0.68
N ALA A 100 4.70 -7.13 0.36
CA ALA A 100 5.59 -7.03 1.51
C ALA A 100 7.06 -7.30 1.12
N ARG A 101 7.30 -8.36 0.35
CA ARG A 101 8.65 -8.72 -0.09
C ARG A 101 9.27 -7.66 -1.00
N ASP A 102 8.49 -7.13 -1.93
CA ASP A 102 8.98 -6.15 -2.89
C ASP A 102 9.21 -4.78 -2.26
N LEU A 103 8.37 -4.39 -1.31
CA LEU A 103 8.57 -3.18 -0.52
C LEU A 103 9.91 -3.23 0.22
N VAL A 104 10.19 -4.35 0.91
CA VAL A 104 11.49 -4.54 1.58
C VAL A 104 12.64 -4.61 0.58
N ARG A 105 12.48 -5.25 -0.57
CA ARG A 105 13.52 -5.30 -1.60
C ARG A 105 13.89 -3.90 -2.09
N GLU A 106 12.92 -3.05 -2.34
CA GLU A 106 13.14 -1.69 -2.83
C GLU A 106 13.67 -0.76 -1.72
N SER A 107 13.15 -0.81 -0.50
CA SER A 107 13.69 -0.04 0.64
C SER A 107 15.14 -0.43 0.95
N MET A 108 15.46 -1.72 0.88
CA MET A 108 16.83 -2.24 1.04
C MET A 108 17.77 -1.79 -0.08
N ASN A 109 17.28 -1.55 -1.29
CA ASN A 109 18.10 -0.94 -2.35
C ASN A 109 18.50 0.49 -1.96
N VAL A 110 17.57 1.28 -1.44
CA VAL A 110 17.86 2.63 -0.92
C VAL A 110 18.89 2.56 0.22
N TYR A 111 18.67 1.68 1.20
CA TYR A 111 19.57 1.49 2.33
C TYR A 111 21.00 1.16 1.90
N ARG A 112 21.18 0.22 0.96
CA ARG A 112 22.50 -0.19 0.48
C ARG A 112 23.27 0.96 -0.17
N GLU A 113 22.62 1.78 -0.97
CA GLU A 113 23.27 2.93 -1.62
C GLU A 113 23.62 4.03 -0.60
N LEU A 114 22.78 4.27 0.41
CA LEU A 114 23.09 5.16 1.53
C LEU A 114 24.30 4.64 2.33
N GLN A 115 24.41 3.34 2.58
CA GLN A 115 25.55 2.74 3.29
C GLN A 115 26.86 2.82 2.49
N ARG A 116 26.78 2.84 1.16
CA ARG A 116 27.94 3.05 0.28
C ARG A 116 28.36 4.52 0.20
N GLY A 117 27.55 5.44 0.73
CA GLY A 117 27.78 6.88 0.58
C GLY A 117 27.45 7.42 -0.82
N ASP A 118 26.82 6.62 -1.69
CA ASP A 118 26.41 7.02 -3.04
C ASP A 118 25.04 7.69 -3.01
N LEU A 119 25.02 8.97 -2.66
CA LEU A 119 23.78 9.76 -2.61
C LEU A 119 23.05 9.87 -3.98
N PRO A 120 23.72 10.06 -5.13
CA PRO A 120 23.08 10.01 -6.43
C PRO A 120 22.36 8.67 -6.72
N ALA A 121 22.98 7.54 -6.38
CA ALA A 121 22.34 6.22 -6.55
C ALA A 121 21.19 6.03 -5.55
N ALA A 122 21.33 6.47 -4.31
CA ALA A 122 20.25 6.43 -3.31
C ALA A 122 19.03 7.26 -3.73
N ARG A 123 19.23 8.45 -4.32
CA ARG A 123 18.15 9.28 -4.90
C ARG A 123 17.42 8.56 -6.04
N LYS A 124 18.15 7.87 -6.91
CA LYS A 124 17.55 7.06 -8.00
C LYS A 124 16.78 5.86 -7.44
N ALA A 125 17.30 5.21 -6.41
CA ALA A 125 16.62 4.09 -5.77
C ALA A 125 15.31 4.53 -5.11
N VAL A 126 15.33 5.60 -4.30
CA VAL A 126 14.12 6.10 -3.64
C VAL A 126 13.09 6.65 -4.64
N ALA A 127 13.50 7.25 -5.76
CA ALA A 127 12.61 7.73 -6.83
C ALA A 127 11.72 6.62 -7.44
N ARG A 128 12.07 5.35 -7.25
CA ARG A 128 11.26 4.22 -7.73
C ARG A 128 10.05 3.93 -6.83
N ILE A 129 10.09 4.40 -5.59
CA ILE A 129 9.08 4.07 -4.58
C ILE A 129 8.36 5.29 -4.00
N VAL A 130 8.73 6.51 -4.41
CA VAL A 130 8.08 7.75 -3.96
C VAL A 130 7.55 8.55 -5.13
N GLY A 131 6.48 9.32 -4.90
CA GLY A 131 5.91 10.23 -5.90
C GLY A 131 6.49 11.64 -5.89
N ARG A 132 7.36 11.98 -4.91
CA ARG A 132 7.98 13.31 -4.78
C ARG A 132 9.25 13.43 -5.60
N ASP A 133 9.68 14.68 -5.84
CA ASP A 133 10.95 14.98 -6.49
C ASP A 133 12.11 14.59 -5.57
N THR A 134 13.09 13.83 -6.09
CA THR A 134 14.18 13.26 -5.30
C THR A 134 15.56 13.84 -5.59
N GLN A 135 15.70 14.65 -6.68
CA GLN A 135 17.00 15.10 -7.18
C GLN A 135 17.80 15.93 -6.15
N ASN A 136 17.10 16.65 -5.28
CA ASN A 136 17.70 17.57 -4.32
C ASN A 136 17.67 17.05 -2.86
N LEU A 137 17.22 15.81 -2.63
CA LEU A 137 17.14 15.25 -1.27
C LEU A 137 18.54 15.04 -0.69
N THR A 138 18.71 15.41 0.57
CA THR A 138 19.88 15.01 1.37
C THR A 138 19.83 13.51 1.70
N ALA A 139 20.88 12.93 2.24
CA ALA A 139 20.86 11.54 2.70
C ALA A 139 19.76 11.31 3.77
N GLU A 140 19.56 12.26 4.68
CA GLU A 140 18.47 12.25 5.63
C GLU A 140 17.10 12.31 4.93
N GLY A 141 16.94 13.20 3.94
CA GLY A 141 15.72 13.32 3.16
C GLY A 141 15.37 12.05 2.37
N VAL A 142 16.38 11.37 1.79
CA VAL A 142 16.23 10.06 1.14
C VAL A 142 15.78 9.00 2.14
N THR A 143 16.39 8.97 3.32
CA THR A 143 16.04 8.03 4.40
C THR A 143 14.61 8.26 4.88
N LYS A 144 14.24 9.51 5.16
CA LYS A 144 12.86 9.87 5.55
C LYS A 144 11.85 9.38 4.52
N ALA A 145 12.10 9.69 3.23
CA ALA A 145 11.21 9.28 2.14
C ALA A 145 11.05 7.75 2.05
N ALA A 146 12.13 6.99 2.26
CA ALA A 146 12.06 5.53 2.27
C ALA A 146 11.26 4.99 3.47
N VAL A 147 11.49 5.52 4.69
CA VAL A 147 10.77 5.13 5.90
C VAL A 147 9.28 5.45 5.79
N GLU A 148 8.93 6.65 5.30
CA GLU A 148 7.54 7.05 5.04
C GLU A 148 6.86 6.09 4.08
N THR A 149 7.53 5.74 2.96
CA THR A 149 7.00 4.80 1.98
C THR A 149 6.77 3.41 2.57
N VAL A 150 7.69 2.90 3.37
CA VAL A 150 7.51 1.61 4.07
C VAL A 150 6.31 1.69 5.01
N ALA A 151 6.18 2.75 5.80
CA ALA A 151 5.09 2.93 6.75
C ALA A 151 3.72 3.06 6.06
N GLU A 152 3.60 3.87 5.01
CA GLU A 152 2.37 4.03 4.24
C GLU A 152 1.97 2.73 3.53
N ASN A 153 2.91 2.11 2.82
CA ASN A 153 2.64 0.87 2.07
C ASN A 153 2.48 -0.37 2.95
N ALA A 154 2.90 -0.35 4.21
CA ALA A 154 2.52 -1.38 5.17
C ALA A 154 1.00 -1.47 5.31
N SER A 155 0.28 -0.32 5.31
CA SER A 155 -1.18 -0.31 5.21
C SER A 155 -1.66 -0.72 3.82
N ASP A 156 -1.28 0.04 2.78
CA ASP A 156 -1.88 -0.01 1.45
C ASP A 156 -1.44 -1.23 0.61
N GLY A 157 -0.21 -1.66 0.83
CA GLY A 157 0.40 -2.77 0.09
C GLY A 157 0.33 -4.12 0.80
N VAL A 158 0.06 -4.14 2.12
CA VAL A 158 0.13 -5.36 2.92
C VAL A 158 -1.12 -5.59 3.76
N ILE A 159 -1.44 -4.72 4.72
CA ILE A 159 -2.53 -4.95 5.67
C ILE A 159 -3.89 -4.87 5.01
N ALA A 160 -4.14 -3.86 4.19
CA ALA A 160 -5.43 -3.72 3.52
C ALA A 160 -5.71 -4.89 2.56
N PRO A 161 -4.82 -5.26 1.60
CA PRO A 161 -5.07 -6.45 0.79
C PRO A 161 -5.21 -7.73 1.63
N LEU A 162 -4.45 -7.90 2.73
CA LEU A 162 -4.58 -9.04 3.63
C LEU A 162 -5.96 -9.11 4.29
N LEU A 163 -6.51 -7.99 4.76
CA LEU A 163 -7.85 -7.92 5.33
C LEU A 163 -8.92 -8.27 4.29
N TYR A 164 -8.82 -7.70 3.09
CA TYR A 164 -9.75 -8.01 2.01
C TYR A 164 -9.68 -9.48 1.57
N MET A 165 -8.50 -10.09 1.52
CA MET A 165 -8.40 -11.52 1.21
C MET A 165 -8.89 -12.42 2.35
N LEU A 166 -8.77 -12.02 3.61
CA LEU A 166 -9.38 -12.71 4.74
C LEU A 166 -10.91 -12.69 4.67
N ILE A 167 -11.52 -11.66 4.13
CA ILE A 167 -12.99 -11.54 3.97
C ILE A 167 -13.46 -12.35 2.77
N GLY A 168 -12.93 -12.12 1.58
CA GLY A 168 -13.45 -12.66 0.32
C GLY A 168 -12.42 -13.31 -0.60
N GLY A 169 -11.26 -13.70 -0.08
CA GLY A 169 -10.21 -14.35 -0.87
C GLY A 169 -9.54 -13.42 -1.88
N ALA A 170 -8.91 -14.02 -2.86
CA ALA A 170 -8.22 -13.32 -3.93
C ALA A 170 -9.08 -12.29 -4.70
N PRO A 171 -10.38 -12.56 -5.01
CA PRO A 171 -11.20 -11.58 -5.72
C PRO A 171 -11.32 -10.24 -5.00
N LEU A 172 -11.57 -10.23 -3.68
CA LEU A 172 -11.67 -8.97 -2.94
C LEU A 172 -10.30 -8.29 -2.75
N ALA A 173 -9.23 -9.07 -2.55
CA ALA A 173 -7.88 -8.52 -2.42
C ALA A 173 -7.43 -7.78 -3.70
N LEU A 174 -7.63 -8.39 -4.88
CA LEU A 174 -7.32 -7.75 -6.15
C LEU A 174 -8.27 -6.60 -6.49
N THR A 175 -9.52 -6.65 -6.06
CA THR A 175 -10.45 -5.52 -6.17
C THR A 175 -9.95 -4.32 -5.37
N TYR A 176 -9.52 -4.53 -4.14
CA TYR A 176 -8.87 -3.47 -3.36
C TYR A 176 -7.60 -2.96 -4.07
N LYS A 177 -6.75 -3.86 -4.58
CA LYS A 177 -5.55 -3.48 -5.33
C LYS A 177 -5.86 -2.63 -6.57
N ALA A 178 -6.97 -2.91 -7.26
CA ALA A 178 -7.45 -2.10 -8.38
C ALA A 178 -7.87 -0.69 -7.92
N ILE A 179 -8.56 -0.57 -6.78
CA ILE A 179 -8.93 0.71 -6.18
C ILE A 179 -7.69 1.53 -5.84
N ASN A 180 -6.74 0.93 -5.13
CA ASN A 180 -5.49 1.58 -4.74
C ASN A 180 -4.62 1.97 -5.96
N THR A 181 -4.58 1.14 -7.01
CA THR A 181 -3.89 1.47 -8.26
C THR A 181 -4.52 2.66 -8.98
N MET A 182 -5.85 2.77 -8.97
CA MET A 182 -6.54 3.95 -9.53
C MET A 182 -6.18 5.23 -8.79
N ASP A 183 -6.16 5.21 -7.46
CA ASP A 183 -5.76 6.38 -6.68
C ASP A 183 -4.31 6.78 -6.98
N SER A 184 -3.40 5.82 -6.96
CA SER A 184 -1.98 6.05 -7.29
C SER A 184 -1.75 6.66 -8.68
N MET A 185 -2.64 6.40 -9.66
CA MET A 185 -2.51 6.91 -11.03
C MET A 185 -3.32 8.18 -11.28
N LEU A 186 -4.45 8.36 -10.62
CA LEU A 186 -5.43 9.40 -10.92
C LEU A 186 -5.71 10.34 -9.74
N GLY A 187 -5.35 9.97 -8.50
CA GLY A 187 -5.71 10.68 -7.27
C GLY A 187 -5.02 12.04 -7.06
N TYR A 188 -4.21 12.49 -8.00
CA TYR A 188 -3.49 13.76 -7.90
C TYR A 188 -4.43 14.97 -7.98
N LYS A 189 -4.16 16.00 -7.15
CA LYS A 189 -4.94 17.26 -7.10
C LYS A 189 -4.38 18.33 -8.04
N ASN A 190 -3.87 17.92 -9.22
CA ASN A 190 -3.43 18.84 -10.28
C ASN A 190 -4.59 19.12 -11.25
N GLU A 191 -4.41 20.10 -12.17
CA GLU A 191 -5.42 20.49 -13.13
C GLU A 191 -5.99 19.31 -13.94
N ARG A 192 -5.14 18.34 -14.29
CA ARG A 192 -5.53 17.18 -15.10
C ARG A 192 -6.47 16.23 -14.35
N TYR A 193 -6.28 16.03 -13.07
CA TYR A 193 -6.96 14.96 -12.29
C TYR A 193 -7.92 15.48 -11.21
N LEU A 194 -7.99 16.80 -10.99
CA LEU A 194 -8.82 17.40 -9.94
C LEU A 194 -10.28 16.91 -9.95
N TYR A 195 -10.85 16.75 -11.14
CA TYR A 195 -12.21 16.24 -11.32
C TYR A 195 -12.22 14.77 -11.70
N PHE A 196 -11.38 14.35 -12.64
CA PHE A 196 -11.35 12.97 -13.13
C PHE A 196 -10.90 11.98 -12.07
N GLY A 197 -9.88 12.28 -11.27
CA GLY A 197 -9.35 11.41 -10.22
C GLY A 197 -10.18 11.40 -8.93
N ARG A 198 -11.12 12.33 -8.77
CA ARG A 198 -11.84 12.54 -7.52
C ARG A 198 -12.60 11.31 -7.01
N CYS A 199 -13.24 10.55 -7.91
CA CYS A 199 -13.97 9.33 -7.54
C CYS A 199 -13.01 8.22 -7.11
N ALA A 200 -11.86 8.06 -7.79
CA ALA A 200 -10.83 7.09 -7.43
C ALA A 200 -10.26 7.39 -6.04
N ALA A 201 -9.84 8.63 -5.78
CA ALA A 201 -9.31 9.05 -4.48
C ALA A 201 -10.32 8.85 -3.33
N LYS A 202 -11.60 9.21 -3.54
CA LYS A 202 -12.63 9.00 -2.52
C LYS A 202 -12.96 7.54 -2.27
N LEU A 203 -12.90 6.71 -3.30
CA LEU A 203 -13.13 5.28 -3.16
C LEU A 203 -11.98 4.62 -2.40
N ASP A 204 -10.72 5.01 -2.67
CA ASP A 204 -9.55 4.55 -1.92
C ASP A 204 -9.59 5.04 -0.48
N ASP A 205 -9.89 6.32 -0.24
CA ASP A 205 -10.09 6.87 1.11
C ASP A 205 -11.06 6.00 1.94
N ALA A 206 -12.18 5.58 1.33
CA ALA A 206 -13.18 4.75 1.99
C ALA A 206 -12.72 3.29 2.16
N ALA A 207 -12.14 2.69 1.12
CA ALA A 207 -11.67 1.31 1.14
C ALA A 207 -10.53 1.10 2.15
N ASN A 208 -9.68 2.10 2.30
CA ASN A 208 -8.53 2.04 3.21
C ASN A 208 -8.82 2.62 4.61
N TRP A 209 -10.03 3.14 4.85
CA TRP A 209 -10.35 3.79 6.13
C TRP A 209 -10.20 2.87 7.33
N LEU A 210 -10.78 1.68 7.31
CA LEU A 210 -10.64 0.69 8.40
C LEU A 210 -9.27 0.02 8.39
N PRO A 211 -8.76 -0.47 7.24
CA PRO A 211 -7.44 -1.09 7.18
C PRO A 211 -6.31 -0.25 7.77
N SER A 212 -6.22 1.05 7.43
CA SER A 212 -5.14 1.91 7.91
C SER A 212 -5.13 2.09 9.42
N ARG A 213 -6.29 2.10 10.06
CA ARG A 213 -6.41 2.22 11.53
C ARG A 213 -6.04 0.91 12.23
N LEU A 214 -6.44 -0.23 11.66
CA LEU A 214 -5.99 -1.53 12.14
C LEU A 214 -4.48 -1.71 11.94
N ALA A 215 -3.94 -1.28 10.80
CA ALA A 215 -2.51 -1.26 10.53
C ALA A 215 -1.76 -0.43 11.59
N ALA A 216 -2.19 0.78 11.89
CA ALA A 216 -1.56 1.60 12.92
C ALA A 216 -1.57 0.95 14.32
N LEU A 217 -2.67 0.30 14.70
CA LEU A 217 -2.75 -0.46 15.95
C LEU A 217 -1.78 -1.66 15.98
N LEU A 218 -1.73 -2.39 14.88
CA LEU A 218 -0.80 -3.52 14.73
C LEU A 218 0.65 -3.04 14.70
N TRP A 219 0.91 -1.84 14.12
CA TRP A 219 2.24 -1.22 14.15
C TRP A 219 2.70 -0.93 15.58
N VAL A 220 1.80 -0.44 16.46
CA VAL A 220 2.11 -0.24 17.89
C VAL A 220 2.52 -1.57 18.55
N CYS A 221 1.81 -2.65 18.26
CA CYS A 221 2.17 -3.99 18.74
C CYS A 221 3.50 -4.47 18.16
N ALA A 222 3.71 -4.27 16.85
CA ALA A 222 4.94 -4.61 16.15
C ALA A 222 6.14 -3.84 16.71
N ALA A 223 5.98 -2.58 17.07
CA ALA A 223 7.01 -1.79 17.72
C ALA A 223 7.49 -2.45 19.03
N ALA A 224 6.56 -2.92 19.87
CA ALA A 224 6.91 -3.66 21.08
C ALA A 224 7.69 -4.96 20.80
N LEU A 225 7.23 -5.73 19.80
CA LEU A 225 7.85 -7.01 19.43
C LEU A 225 9.25 -6.86 18.81
N THR A 226 9.52 -5.72 18.18
CA THR A 226 10.80 -5.45 17.50
C THR A 226 11.78 -4.63 18.34
N GLY A 227 11.43 -4.32 19.61
CA GLY A 227 12.26 -3.54 20.51
C GLY A 227 12.26 -2.03 20.25
N SER A 228 11.27 -1.53 19.49
CA SER A 228 11.02 -0.12 19.27
C SER A 228 10.02 0.44 20.32
N SER A 229 9.79 1.75 20.36
CA SER A 229 8.93 2.37 21.36
C SER A 229 7.44 2.21 21.03
N ALA A 230 6.76 1.24 21.62
CA ALA A 230 5.31 1.11 21.50
C ALA A 230 4.56 2.29 22.15
N ALA A 231 5.06 2.83 23.26
CA ALA A 231 4.48 4.01 23.91
C ALA A 231 4.62 5.24 23.01
N GLY A 232 5.78 5.44 22.38
CA GLY A 232 6.00 6.51 21.39
C GLY A 232 5.09 6.34 20.17
N ALA A 233 5.01 5.13 19.61
CA ALA A 233 4.11 4.82 18.51
C ALA A 233 2.65 5.18 18.83
N TRP A 234 2.15 4.75 19.97
CA TRP A 234 0.79 5.06 20.43
C TRP A 234 0.55 6.56 20.64
N HIS A 235 1.51 7.24 21.31
CA HIS A 235 1.38 8.67 21.60
C HIS A 235 1.34 9.51 20.32
N ILE A 236 2.29 9.32 19.42
CA ILE A 236 2.40 10.07 18.16
C ILE A 236 1.24 9.72 17.23
N TRP A 237 0.86 8.43 17.11
CA TRP A 237 -0.31 8.06 16.34
C TRP A 237 -1.58 8.80 16.80
N ARG A 238 -1.85 8.86 18.07
CA ARG A 238 -3.03 9.58 18.58
C ARG A 238 -2.99 11.07 18.30
N ARG A 239 -1.81 11.68 18.33
CA ARG A 239 -1.60 13.11 18.10
C ARG A 239 -1.62 13.48 16.62
N ASP A 240 -0.87 12.76 15.77
CA ASP A 240 -0.51 13.19 14.43
C ASP A 240 -1.22 12.41 13.30
N ARG A 241 -2.05 11.44 13.61
CA ARG A 241 -2.75 10.60 12.61
C ARG A 241 -3.60 11.33 11.59
N CYS A 242 -3.85 12.62 11.79
CA CYS A 242 -4.61 13.47 10.88
C CYS A 242 -3.71 14.50 10.15
N ASN A 243 -2.39 14.45 10.34
CA ASN A 243 -1.44 15.39 9.74
C ASN A 243 -1.05 15.00 8.31
N HIS A 244 -2.02 14.59 7.49
CA HIS A 244 -1.83 14.29 6.08
C HIS A 244 -3.08 14.65 5.27
N ALA A 245 -2.89 14.91 3.96
CA ALA A 245 -3.99 15.24 3.05
C ALA A 245 -4.94 14.04 2.79
N SER A 246 -4.42 12.81 2.84
CA SER A 246 -5.21 11.57 2.89
C SER A 246 -5.57 11.28 4.36
N PRO A 247 -6.79 10.83 4.67
CA PRO A 247 -7.20 10.44 6.02
C PRO A 247 -6.53 9.12 6.48
N ASN A 248 -5.78 8.45 5.63
CA ASN A 248 -5.24 7.11 5.81
C ASN A 248 -3.72 7.07 5.98
N SER A 249 -2.95 7.82 5.18
CA SER A 249 -1.48 7.74 5.13
C SER A 249 -0.82 8.03 6.48
N ALA A 250 -1.24 9.11 7.18
CA ALA A 250 -0.68 9.45 8.47
C ALA A 250 -0.97 8.43 9.59
N GLN A 251 -1.84 7.45 9.39
CA GLN A 251 -2.15 6.45 10.42
C GLN A 251 -0.88 5.62 10.76
N THR A 252 -0.30 4.98 9.77
CA THR A 252 0.91 4.16 9.94
C THR A 252 2.18 4.99 9.98
N GLU A 253 2.27 6.09 9.22
CA GLU A 253 3.42 7.00 9.28
C GLU A 253 3.63 7.57 10.70
N SER A 254 2.56 8.00 11.37
CA SER A 254 2.66 8.55 12.72
C SER A 254 3.02 7.49 13.76
N ALA A 255 2.48 6.28 13.63
CA ALA A 255 2.89 5.16 14.49
C ALA A 255 4.37 4.81 14.30
N CYS A 256 4.85 4.81 13.05
CA CYS A 256 6.25 4.57 12.70
C CYS A 256 7.17 5.67 13.24
N ALA A 257 6.84 6.94 13.02
CA ALA A 257 7.59 8.08 13.52
C ALA A 257 7.76 8.03 15.05
N GLY A 258 6.67 7.74 15.76
CA GLY A 258 6.67 7.60 17.21
C GLY A 258 7.46 6.38 17.70
N ALA A 259 7.36 5.24 17.00
CA ALA A 259 8.12 4.04 17.32
C ALA A 259 9.64 4.26 17.23
N LEU A 260 10.05 5.03 16.21
CA LEU A 260 11.46 5.32 15.93
C LEU A 260 11.99 6.55 16.70
N GLY A 261 11.12 7.42 17.24
CA GLY A 261 11.50 8.68 17.87
C GLY A 261 12.10 9.67 16.88
N VAL A 262 11.57 9.74 15.67
CA VAL A 262 12.02 10.61 14.58
C VAL A 262 10.88 11.46 14.04
N GLN A 263 11.25 12.54 13.35
CA GLN A 263 10.29 13.36 12.63
C GLN A 263 10.30 13.00 11.14
N LEU A 264 9.12 12.65 10.62
CA LEU A 264 8.84 12.32 9.22
C LEU A 264 7.98 13.42 8.57
N ALA A 265 7.64 13.23 7.30
CA ALA A 265 6.85 14.17 6.48
C ALA A 265 7.49 15.57 6.40
N GLY A 266 6.69 16.61 6.36
CA GLY A 266 7.14 17.98 6.17
C GLY A 266 7.14 18.41 4.70
N PRO A 267 7.63 19.63 4.42
CA PRO A 267 7.61 20.21 3.08
C PRO A 267 8.34 19.36 2.04
N ALA A 268 7.77 19.28 0.84
CA ALA A 268 8.35 18.50 -0.27
C ALA A 268 8.02 19.12 -1.63
N TYR A 269 8.81 18.77 -2.65
CA TYR A 269 8.56 19.14 -4.03
C TYR A 269 7.86 18.00 -4.76
N TYR A 270 6.86 18.33 -5.58
CA TYR A 270 6.15 17.44 -6.48
C TYR A 270 6.03 18.09 -7.84
N PHE A 271 6.58 17.48 -8.87
CA PHE A 271 6.57 18.03 -10.25
C PHE A 271 7.16 19.44 -10.35
N GLY A 272 8.18 19.75 -9.53
CA GLY A 272 8.82 21.06 -9.45
C GLY A 272 8.09 22.09 -8.58
N GLU A 273 6.91 21.80 -8.06
CA GLU A 273 6.14 22.68 -7.17
C GLU A 273 6.38 22.36 -5.70
N TYR A 274 6.50 23.40 -4.88
CA TYR A 274 6.67 23.28 -3.44
C TYR A 274 5.32 23.11 -2.73
N TYR A 275 5.23 22.07 -1.90
CA TYR A 275 4.07 21.79 -1.07
C TYR A 275 4.47 21.87 0.41
N ASP A 276 3.85 22.80 1.14
CA ASP A 276 3.98 22.90 2.58
C ASP A 276 3.07 21.85 3.24
N LYS A 277 3.70 20.83 3.81
CA LYS A 277 3.01 19.72 4.50
C LYS A 277 3.35 19.75 5.98
N PRO A 278 2.40 19.40 6.86
CA PRO A 278 2.70 19.25 8.28
C PRO A 278 3.72 18.13 8.50
N THR A 279 4.51 18.27 9.56
CA THR A 279 5.40 17.21 10.04
C THR A 279 4.65 16.20 10.87
N ILE A 280 5.21 14.99 10.98
CA ILE A 280 4.68 13.85 11.75
C ILE A 280 5.77 13.37 12.69
N GLY A 281 5.46 13.23 13.98
CA GLY A 281 6.42 12.82 15.00
C GLY A 281 7.28 13.96 15.55
N ASP A 282 8.13 13.62 16.51
CA ASP A 282 9.04 14.53 17.18
C ASP A 282 10.49 14.21 16.83
N PRO A 283 11.36 15.22 16.61
CA PRO A 283 12.77 15.02 16.29
C PRO A 283 13.58 14.69 17.56
N LEU A 284 13.27 13.57 18.22
CA LEU A 284 14.00 13.15 19.44
C LEU A 284 15.45 12.73 19.11
N ARG A 285 15.67 12.32 17.88
CA ARG A 285 16.99 12.05 17.30
C ARG A 285 16.97 12.28 15.78
N PRO A 286 18.12 12.45 15.14
CA PRO A 286 18.22 12.45 13.68
C PRO A 286 17.72 11.14 13.07
N VAL A 287 17.17 11.22 11.85
CA VAL A 287 16.87 10.03 11.04
C VAL A 287 18.17 9.47 10.47
N GLU A 288 18.36 8.17 10.57
CA GLU A 288 19.55 7.47 10.08
C GLU A 288 19.17 6.31 9.14
N PRO A 289 20.03 5.90 8.21
CA PRO A 289 19.72 4.84 7.25
C PRO A 289 19.20 3.54 7.88
N GLN A 290 19.63 3.22 9.11
CA GLN A 290 19.18 2.07 9.90
C GLN A 290 17.68 2.10 10.21
N ASP A 291 17.03 3.27 10.12
CA ASP A 291 15.59 3.39 10.34
C ASP A 291 14.78 2.72 9.24
N ILE A 292 15.33 2.57 8.03
CA ILE A 292 14.76 1.75 6.97
C ILE A 292 14.64 0.30 7.44
N LEU A 293 15.71 -0.27 8.00
CA LEU A 293 15.72 -1.64 8.53
C LEU A 293 14.75 -1.82 9.70
N ARG A 294 14.65 -0.82 10.57
CA ARG A 294 13.72 -0.85 11.71
C ARG A 294 12.26 -0.81 11.22
N ALA A 295 11.96 0.03 10.24
CA ALA A 295 10.64 0.11 9.62
C ALA A 295 10.27 -1.20 8.91
N ASP A 296 11.17 -1.79 8.12
CA ASP A 296 10.97 -3.08 7.45
C ASP A 296 10.69 -4.22 8.46
N ARG A 297 11.41 -4.26 9.58
CA ARG A 297 11.18 -5.25 10.65
C ARG A 297 9.81 -5.07 11.31
N MET A 298 9.41 -3.83 11.59
CA MET A 298 8.08 -3.53 12.15
C MET A 298 6.98 -3.92 11.16
N MET A 299 7.13 -3.63 9.87
CA MET A 299 6.18 -4.02 8.82
C MET A 299 6.02 -5.55 8.72
N TYR A 300 7.12 -6.33 8.77
CA TYR A 300 7.01 -7.80 8.80
C TYR A 300 6.35 -8.32 10.08
N ALA A 301 6.66 -7.74 11.24
CA ALA A 301 6.02 -8.13 12.49
C ALA A 301 4.52 -7.81 12.46
N GLU A 302 4.14 -6.63 11.96
CA GLU A 302 2.76 -6.20 11.77
C GLU A 302 1.98 -7.14 10.85
N SER A 303 2.55 -7.44 9.67
CA SER A 303 1.91 -8.33 8.68
C SER A 303 1.73 -9.75 9.20
N THR A 304 2.71 -10.26 9.95
CA THR A 304 2.62 -11.57 10.61
C THR A 304 1.55 -11.58 11.69
N LEU A 305 1.47 -10.55 12.53
CA LEU A 305 0.40 -10.39 13.51
C LEU A 305 -0.99 -10.35 12.85
N ALA A 306 -1.13 -9.57 11.79
CA ALA A 306 -2.37 -9.47 11.03
C ALA A 306 -2.80 -10.82 10.45
N LEU A 307 -1.85 -11.57 9.87
CA LEU A 307 -2.11 -12.92 9.35
C LEU A 307 -2.59 -13.86 10.46
N VAL A 308 -1.84 -13.96 11.56
CA VAL A 308 -2.16 -14.88 12.67
C VAL A 308 -3.52 -14.55 13.27
N LEU A 309 -3.76 -13.29 13.61
CA LEU A 309 -5.04 -12.85 14.18
C LEU A 309 -6.19 -13.04 13.18
N GLY A 310 -5.99 -12.68 11.93
CA GLY A 310 -7.01 -12.82 10.88
C GLY A 310 -7.36 -14.28 10.60
N LEU A 311 -6.37 -15.18 10.54
CA LEU A 311 -6.60 -16.61 10.37
C LEU A 311 -7.24 -17.24 11.62
N ALA A 312 -6.88 -16.79 12.83
CA ALA A 312 -7.54 -17.24 14.06
C ALA A 312 -9.02 -16.86 14.08
N VAL A 313 -9.35 -15.60 13.79
CA VAL A 313 -10.76 -15.15 13.68
C VAL A 313 -11.50 -15.96 12.63
N ARG A 314 -10.88 -16.18 11.47
CA ARG A 314 -11.49 -16.96 10.40
C ARG A 314 -11.69 -18.43 10.79
N ALA A 315 -10.75 -19.04 11.51
CA ALA A 315 -10.89 -20.40 12.02
C ALA A 315 -12.07 -20.51 13.00
N LEU A 316 -12.21 -19.56 13.93
CA LEU A 316 -13.35 -19.49 14.84
C LEU A 316 -14.69 -19.40 14.07
N LEU A 317 -14.78 -18.56 13.04
CA LEU A 317 -15.99 -18.38 12.23
C LEU A 317 -16.33 -19.61 11.36
N VAL A 318 -15.33 -20.38 10.91
CA VAL A 318 -15.52 -21.52 9.99
C VAL A 318 -15.70 -22.83 10.73
N PHE A 319 -15.05 -23.01 11.86
CA PHE A 319 -15.06 -24.27 12.61
C PHE A 319 -15.96 -24.23 13.85
N GLY A 320 -16.52 -23.06 14.20
CA GLY A 320 -17.43 -22.92 15.35
C GLY A 320 -16.76 -23.15 16.69
N LEU A 321 -15.43 -22.87 16.77
CA LEU A 321 -14.64 -22.99 18.00
C LEU A 321 -14.88 -21.79 18.91
#